data_362430f0da15e164f33e1f367e837d88
#
_entry.id   362430f0da15e164f33e1f367e837d88
#
_cell.length_a   1.000
_cell.length_b   1.000
_cell.length_c   1.000
_cell.angle_alpha   90.00
_cell.angle_beta   90.00
_cell.angle_gamma   90.00
#
_symmetry.space_group_name_H-M   'P 1'
#
loop_
_entity.id
_entity.type
_entity.pdbx_description
1 polymer ?
#
loop_
_entity_poly.entity_id
_entity_poly.type
_entity_poly.pdbx_seq_one_letter_code
_entity_poly.pdbx_strand_id
1 'polypeptide(L)'
;MRDTFWQTIDQWSTGTDESAMFHQYVPNHKDMLAECIAYNGYNDQSSNSIGRERKEFVWSKEKNAFVETDHIHRYFATPTKDHFPVICEFLESNQHQYFNSQISMIKPGGVIIPHVHNREQWLFNMSLNFPNECRFAVYPTGLIPYRAGDVYKLRVENFHSVINESDTDRYHIMMRTKETMQSWGRL
;
A
#
# COMPACT_ATOMS: atom_id res chain seq x y z
N MET A 1 5.62 1.01 27.15
CA MET A 1 4.84 2.10 26.54
C MET A 1 4.65 1.73 25.08
N ARG A 2 3.41 1.59 24.63
CA ARG A 2 3.12 1.50 23.21
C ARG A 2 3.55 2.79 22.56
N ASP A 3 4.16 2.67 21.38
CA ASP A 3 4.76 3.77 20.64
C ASP A 3 3.77 4.89 20.38
N THR A 4 4.24 6.13 20.41
CA THR A 4 3.46 7.33 20.15
C THR A 4 2.75 7.27 18.78
N PHE A 5 3.35 6.58 17.79
CA PHE A 5 2.75 6.34 16.49
C PHE A 5 1.48 5.47 16.58
N TRP A 6 1.56 4.33 17.29
CA TRP A 6 0.41 3.43 17.47
C TRP A 6 -0.65 4.04 18.37
N GLN A 7 -0.27 4.84 19.36
CA GLN A 7 -1.22 5.61 20.15
C GLN A 7 -1.99 6.61 19.29
N THR A 8 -1.33 7.22 18.31
CA THR A 8 -2.00 8.12 17.35
C THR A 8 -2.97 7.34 16.47
N ILE A 9 -2.60 6.15 15.99
CA ILE A 9 -3.47 5.29 15.17
C ILE A 9 -4.60 4.68 16.01
N ASP A 10 -4.35 4.28 17.24
CA ASP A 10 -5.41 3.81 18.15
C ASP A 10 -6.49 4.89 18.38
N GLN A 11 -6.12 6.18 18.29
CA GLN A 11 -7.07 7.30 18.33
C GLN A 11 -7.90 7.44 17.03
N TRP A 12 -7.44 6.87 15.90
CA TRP A 12 -8.18 6.91 14.64
C TRP A 12 -9.40 6.01 14.63
N SER A 13 -9.46 4.99 15.48
CA SER A 13 -10.57 4.03 15.54
C SER A 13 -11.86 4.57 16.18
N THR A 14 -12.10 5.86 16.13
CA THR A 14 -13.24 6.53 16.79
C THR A 14 -14.42 6.81 15.87
N GLY A 15 -14.32 6.52 14.57
CA GLY A 15 -15.30 6.94 13.57
C GLY A 15 -16.10 5.81 12.94
N THR A 16 -17.32 6.13 12.57
CA THR A 16 -18.22 5.33 11.72
C THR A 16 -18.01 5.60 10.24
N ASP A 17 -16.88 6.25 9.86
CA ASP A 17 -16.61 6.65 8.49
C ASP A 17 -16.12 5.45 7.67
N GLU A 18 -16.71 5.26 6.50
CA GLU A 18 -16.38 4.19 5.54
C GLU A 18 -15.11 4.54 4.73
N SER A 19 -14.04 4.97 5.41
CA SER A 19 -12.76 5.29 4.75
C SER A 19 -12.01 4.06 4.26
N ALA A 20 -12.42 2.85 4.71
CA ALA A 20 -11.90 1.59 4.23
C ALA A 20 -13.03 0.56 4.15
N MET A 21 -13.39 0.17 2.94
CA MET A 21 -14.45 -0.79 2.69
C MET A 21 -13.88 -2.07 2.07
N PHE A 22 -14.18 -3.22 2.67
CA PHE A 22 -13.89 -4.49 2.03
C PHE A 22 -14.64 -4.56 0.70
N HIS A 23 -13.93 -4.87 -0.37
CA HIS A 23 -14.49 -4.94 -1.71
C HIS A 23 -14.67 -6.38 -2.19
N GLN A 24 -13.59 -7.16 -2.17
CA GLN A 24 -13.63 -8.56 -2.60
C GLN A 24 -12.41 -9.34 -2.08
N TYR A 25 -12.51 -10.66 -2.16
CA TYR A 25 -11.40 -11.58 -1.96
C TYR A 25 -10.96 -12.17 -3.30
N VAL A 26 -9.65 -12.26 -3.51
CA VAL A 26 -9.04 -12.78 -4.75
C VAL A 26 -8.34 -14.11 -4.44
N PRO A 27 -8.91 -15.25 -4.87
CA PRO A 27 -8.44 -16.58 -4.47
C PRO A 27 -7.06 -16.95 -5.04
N ASN A 28 -6.71 -16.44 -6.23
CA ASN A 28 -5.43 -16.71 -6.89
C ASN A 28 -4.31 -15.74 -6.48
N HIS A 29 -4.47 -15.03 -5.35
CA HIS A 29 -3.46 -14.09 -4.83
C HIS A 29 -2.09 -14.74 -4.58
N LYS A 30 -2.04 -16.06 -4.33
CA LYS A 30 -0.77 -16.79 -4.11
C LYS A 30 0.06 -16.89 -5.38
N ASP A 31 -0.58 -17.10 -6.53
CA ASP A 31 0.11 -17.15 -7.82
C ASP A 31 0.62 -15.75 -8.20
N MET A 32 -0.17 -14.70 -7.93
CA MET A 32 0.25 -13.31 -8.10
C MET A 32 1.43 -12.96 -7.18
N LEU A 33 1.42 -13.43 -5.94
CA LEU A 33 2.53 -13.25 -5.00
C LEU A 33 3.80 -13.94 -5.51
N ALA A 34 3.67 -15.14 -6.07
CA ALA A 34 4.81 -15.87 -6.64
C ALA A 34 5.47 -15.08 -7.79
N GLU A 35 4.67 -14.46 -8.67
CA GLU A 35 5.19 -13.56 -9.71
C GLU A 35 5.96 -12.38 -9.12
N CYS A 36 5.40 -11.75 -8.07
CA CYS A 36 6.05 -10.62 -7.40
C CYS A 36 7.38 -11.02 -6.73
N ILE A 37 7.45 -12.19 -6.11
CA ILE A 37 8.68 -12.68 -5.48
C ILE A 37 9.75 -13.02 -6.53
N ALA A 38 9.34 -13.57 -7.67
CA ALA A 38 10.26 -13.93 -8.75
C ALA A 38 10.82 -12.72 -9.50
N TYR A 39 10.12 -11.57 -9.44
CA TYR A 39 10.53 -10.37 -10.16
C TYR A 39 11.66 -9.64 -9.45
N ASN A 40 12.71 -9.28 -10.19
CA ASN A 40 13.90 -8.61 -9.66
C ASN A 40 14.13 -7.19 -10.25
N GLY A 41 13.19 -6.71 -11.07
CA GLY A 41 13.28 -5.40 -11.75
C GLY A 41 12.58 -4.26 -11.00
N TYR A 42 12.37 -4.38 -9.68
CA TYR A 42 11.72 -3.32 -8.91
C TYR A 42 12.53 -2.03 -8.91
N ASN A 43 11.84 -0.93 -9.21
CA ASN A 43 12.39 0.40 -9.08
C ASN A 43 12.13 0.93 -7.67
N ASP A 44 13.13 1.63 -7.18
CA ASP A 44 12.99 2.38 -5.95
C ASP A 44 12.11 3.62 -6.17
N GLN A 45 11.37 4.02 -5.14
CA GLN A 45 10.47 5.17 -5.23
C GLN A 45 11.20 6.51 -5.22
N SER A 46 12.44 6.57 -4.74
CA SER A 46 13.21 7.81 -4.66
C SER A 46 13.54 8.38 -6.03
N SER A 47 13.69 7.50 -7.04
CA SER A 47 14.02 7.88 -8.42
C SER A 47 12.90 8.60 -9.18
N ASN A 48 11.64 8.51 -8.73
CA ASN A 48 10.47 9.05 -9.44
C ASN A 48 9.92 10.36 -8.87
N SER A 49 10.52 10.91 -7.82
CA SER A 49 10.08 12.17 -7.24
C SER A 49 10.86 13.34 -7.83
N ILE A 50 10.28 14.00 -8.82
CA ILE A 50 10.79 15.27 -9.32
C ILE A 50 11.01 16.24 -8.14
N GLY A 51 12.27 16.45 -7.74
CA GLY A 51 12.72 17.58 -6.96
C GLY A 51 12.48 17.57 -5.44
N ARG A 52 12.17 16.44 -4.82
CA ARG A 52 12.16 16.32 -3.35
C ARG A 52 12.91 15.06 -2.92
N GLU A 53 14.00 15.25 -2.18
CA GLU A 53 14.60 14.17 -1.40
C GLU A 53 13.51 13.57 -0.50
N ARG A 54 13.05 12.39 -0.83
CA ARG A 54 12.16 11.64 0.05
C ARG A 54 13.05 10.94 1.07
N LYS A 55 13.07 11.50 2.25
CA LYS A 55 13.67 10.85 3.40
C LYS A 55 12.81 9.63 3.74
N GLU A 56 13.44 8.47 3.79
CA GLU A 56 12.81 7.27 4.31
C GLU A 56 13.05 7.19 5.81
N PHE A 57 12.05 6.67 6.50
CA PHE A 57 12.10 6.49 7.93
C PHE A 57 11.86 5.03 8.25
N VAL A 58 12.59 4.52 9.24
CA VAL A 58 12.36 3.20 9.84
C VAL A 58 12.02 3.38 11.30
N TRP A 59 11.24 2.46 11.83
CA TRP A 59 11.01 2.42 13.26
C TRP A 59 12.24 1.85 13.97
N SER A 60 12.85 2.66 14.83
CA SER A 60 13.94 2.21 15.70
C SER A 60 13.36 1.78 17.05
N LYS A 61 13.41 0.46 17.32
CA LYS A 61 13.01 -0.08 18.64
C LYS A 61 13.89 0.46 19.76
N GLU A 62 15.16 0.68 19.51
CA GLU A 62 16.13 1.23 20.47
C GLU A 62 15.80 2.67 20.87
N LYS A 63 15.47 3.50 19.87
CA LYS A 63 15.17 4.93 20.09
C LYS A 63 13.68 5.17 20.40
N ASN A 64 12.84 4.15 20.26
CA ASN A 64 11.39 4.25 20.34
C ASN A 64 10.85 5.42 19.50
N ALA A 65 11.36 5.58 18.28
CA ALA A 65 11.05 6.69 17.38
C ALA A 65 11.33 6.32 15.92
N PHE A 66 10.70 7.04 15.00
CA PHE A 66 11.09 7.00 13.60
C PHE A 66 12.45 7.68 13.43
N VAL A 67 13.37 6.99 12.81
CA VAL A 67 14.70 7.50 12.46
C VAL A 67 14.83 7.56 10.96
N GLU A 68 15.46 8.61 10.48
CA GLU A 68 15.83 8.75 9.09
C GLU A 68 16.85 7.67 8.71
N THR A 69 16.69 7.11 7.52
CA THR A 69 17.57 6.07 6.99
C THR A 69 17.90 6.34 5.52
N ASP A 70 19.10 5.98 5.13
CA ASP A 70 19.54 5.97 3.74
C ASP A 70 19.12 4.67 3.02
N HIS A 71 18.51 3.73 3.74
CA HIS A 71 18.02 2.47 3.16
C HIS A 71 16.65 2.66 2.55
N ILE A 72 16.52 2.21 1.31
CA ILE A 72 15.24 2.19 0.60
C ILE A 72 14.46 0.97 1.06
N HIS A 73 13.23 1.22 1.51
CA HIS A 73 12.33 0.16 1.99
C HIS A 73 11.11 -0.07 1.09
N ARG A 74 10.89 0.83 0.12
CA ARG A 74 9.73 0.75 -0.77
C ARG A 74 10.15 0.68 -2.22
N TYR A 75 9.59 -0.28 -2.92
CA TYR A 75 9.87 -0.56 -4.32
C TYR A 75 8.58 -0.70 -5.09
N PHE A 76 8.65 -0.41 -6.39
CA PHE A 76 7.49 -0.46 -7.27
C PHE A 76 7.79 -1.21 -8.57
N ALA A 77 6.74 -1.81 -9.13
CA ALA A 77 6.74 -2.33 -10.47
C ALA A 77 5.40 -2.03 -11.15
N THR A 78 5.45 -1.77 -12.45
CA THR A 78 4.24 -1.72 -13.29
C THR A 78 3.98 -3.12 -13.81
N PRO A 79 2.76 -3.69 -13.64
CA PRO A 79 2.43 -5.00 -14.18
C PRO A 79 2.54 -5.02 -15.71
N THR A 80 3.25 -6.01 -16.23
CA THR A 80 3.35 -6.32 -17.66
C THR A 80 3.11 -7.82 -17.87
N LYS A 81 2.57 -8.21 -19.03
CA LYS A 81 2.28 -9.63 -19.30
C LYS A 81 3.50 -10.53 -19.29
N ASP A 82 4.67 -9.97 -19.62
CA ASP A 82 5.92 -10.73 -19.67
C ASP A 82 6.42 -11.13 -18.27
N HIS A 83 6.10 -10.34 -17.25
CA HIS A 83 6.60 -10.54 -15.89
C HIS A 83 5.51 -10.90 -14.89
N PHE A 84 4.26 -10.48 -15.13
CA PHE A 84 3.14 -10.63 -14.21
C PHE A 84 1.87 -11.10 -14.95
N PRO A 85 1.92 -12.25 -15.66
CA PRO A 85 0.78 -12.72 -16.46
C PRO A 85 -0.50 -12.92 -15.64
N VAL A 86 -0.43 -13.50 -14.43
CA VAL A 86 -1.61 -13.74 -13.57
C VAL A 86 -2.20 -12.42 -13.05
N ILE A 87 -1.34 -11.48 -12.65
CA ILE A 87 -1.78 -10.15 -12.23
C ILE A 87 -2.45 -9.42 -13.41
N CYS A 88 -1.85 -9.47 -14.60
CA CYS A 88 -2.42 -8.83 -15.79
C CYS A 88 -3.77 -9.45 -16.20
N GLU A 89 -3.92 -10.76 -16.13
CA GLU A 89 -5.20 -11.44 -16.38
C GLU A 89 -6.29 -10.96 -15.40
N PHE A 90 -5.96 -10.88 -14.12
CA PHE A 90 -6.88 -10.34 -13.11
C PHE A 90 -7.27 -8.88 -13.42
N LEU A 91 -6.30 -8.01 -13.73
CA LEU A 91 -6.54 -6.61 -14.02
C LEU A 91 -7.38 -6.44 -15.30
N GLU A 92 -7.12 -7.21 -16.34
CA GLU A 92 -7.88 -7.20 -17.59
C GLU A 92 -9.33 -7.67 -17.38
N SER A 93 -9.54 -8.71 -16.58
CA SER A 93 -10.87 -9.19 -16.23
C SER A 93 -11.69 -8.18 -15.42
N ASN A 94 -11.03 -7.23 -14.77
CA ASN A 94 -11.62 -6.18 -13.92
C ASN A 94 -11.39 -4.77 -14.48
N GLN A 95 -11.02 -4.60 -15.76
CA GLN A 95 -10.66 -3.30 -16.36
C GLN A 95 -11.78 -2.24 -16.29
N HIS A 96 -13.01 -2.64 -16.09
CA HIS A 96 -14.13 -1.73 -15.87
C HIS A 96 -14.08 -1.04 -14.50
N GLN A 97 -13.38 -1.66 -13.52
CA GLN A 97 -13.19 -1.12 -12.18
C GLN A 97 -11.80 -0.48 -12.01
N TYR A 98 -10.75 -1.10 -12.58
CA TYR A 98 -9.37 -0.70 -12.38
C TYR A 98 -8.77 -0.16 -13.66
N PHE A 99 -8.22 1.03 -13.58
CA PHE A 99 -7.70 1.75 -14.74
C PHE A 99 -6.17 1.76 -14.80
N ASN A 100 -5.52 2.01 -13.66
CA ASN A 100 -4.08 2.07 -13.56
C ASN A 100 -3.65 1.32 -12.30
N SER A 101 -2.65 0.47 -12.42
CA SER A 101 -2.21 -0.41 -11.35
C SER A 101 -0.71 -0.37 -11.16
N GLN A 102 -0.30 -0.50 -9.91
CA GLN A 102 1.10 -0.52 -9.52
C GLN A 102 1.30 -1.56 -8.42
N ILE A 103 2.28 -2.43 -8.59
CA ILE A 103 2.75 -3.34 -7.55
C ILE A 103 3.68 -2.55 -6.63
N SER A 104 3.52 -2.72 -5.34
CA SER A 104 4.39 -2.12 -4.33
C SER A 104 4.90 -3.22 -3.39
N MET A 105 6.19 -3.14 -3.09
CA MET A 105 6.86 -3.99 -2.12
C MET A 105 7.41 -3.13 -0.98
N ILE A 106 7.18 -3.54 0.26
CA ILE A 106 7.68 -2.87 1.46
C ILE A 106 8.55 -3.87 2.22
N LYS A 107 9.83 -3.56 2.33
CA LYS A 107 10.82 -4.35 3.06
C LYS A 107 10.55 -4.40 4.56
N PRO A 108 11.10 -5.39 5.28
CA PRO A 108 11.14 -5.39 6.74
C PRO A 108 11.63 -4.06 7.32
N GLY A 109 10.95 -3.57 8.35
CA GLY A 109 11.22 -2.27 8.96
C GLY A 109 10.75 -1.05 8.17
N GLY A 110 10.25 -1.25 6.94
CA GLY A 110 9.77 -0.16 6.10
C GLY A 110 8.47 0.45 6.63
N VAL A 111 8.36 1.78 6.53
CA VAL A 111 7.19 2.52 6.95
C VAL A 111 6.76 3.52 5.88
N ILE A 112 5.46 3.60 5.67
CA ILE A 112 4.83 4.72 4.97
C ILE A 112 4.23 5.61 6.04
N ILE A 113 4.87 6.73 6.33
CA ILE A 113 4.41 7.67 7.36
C ILE A 113 3.01 8.19 7.01
N PRO A 114 2.22 8.65 8.00
CA PRO A 114 0.90 9.21 7.76
C PRO A 114 0.93 10.30 6.69
N HIS A 115 0.16 10.12 5.62
CA HIS A 115 0.09 11.05 4.49
C HIS A 115 -1.30 10.98 3.84
N VAL A 116 -1.56 11.92 2.94
CA VAL A 116 -2.78 12.01 2.12
C VAL A 116 -2.41 12.11 0.65
N HIS A 117 -3.30 11.66 -0.23
CA HIS A 117 -3.18 11.88 -1.66
C HIS A 117 -3.98 13.11 -2.09
N ASN A 118 -3.32 14.19 -2.43
CA ASN A 118 -3.98 15.46 -2.79
C ASN A 118 -4.77 15.42 -4.11
N ARG A 119 -4.60 14.37 -4.91
CA ARG A 119 -5.18 14.24 -6.25
C ARG A 119 -6.00 12.97 -6.44
N GLU A 120 -6.11 12.14 -5.42
CA GLU A 120 -6.84 10.89 -5.46
C GLU A 120 -7.76 10.84 -4.24
N GLN A 121 -9.06 10.63 -4.47
CA GLN A 121 -10.01 10.46 -3.37
C GLN A 121 -10.04 9.01 -2.90
N TRP A 122 -10.12 8.09 -3.85
CA TRP A 122 -10.24 6.67 -3.60
C TRP A 122 -9.23 5.88 -4.41
N LEU A 123 -8.77 4.77 -3.87
CA LEU A 123 -8.08 3.72 -4.61
C LEU A 123 -8.47 2.35 -4.08
N PHE A 124 -8.27 1.31 -4.89
CA PHE A 124 -8.32 -0.06 -4.42
C PHE A 124 -6.91 -0.53 -4.05
N ASN A 125 -6.80 -1.21 -2.92
CA ASN A 125 -5.55 -1.81 -2.47
C ASN A 125 -5.78 -3.30 -2.21
N MET A 126 -5.06 -4.15 -2.94
CA MET A 126 -5.08 -5.59 -2.78
C MET A 126 -3.83 -6.03 -2.04
N SER A 127 -4.00 -6.73 -0.95
CA SER A 127 -2.88 -7.32 -0.21
C SER A 127 -2.57 -8.70 -0.76
N LEU A 128 -1.39 -8.90 -1.37
CA LEU A 128 -0.97 -10.21 -1.87
C LEU A 128 -0.50 -11.12 -0.75
N ASN A 129 0.22 -10.55 0.21
CA ASN A 129 0.49 -11.13 1.52
C ASN A 129 0.32 -10.06 2.59
N PHE A 130 0.00 -10.48 3.80
CA PHE A 130 -0.10 -9.57 4.94
C PHE A 130 0.51 -10.25 6.16
N PRO A 131 1.82 -10.09 6.36
CA PRO A 131 2.50 -10.66 7.53
C PRO A 131 1.88 -10.18 8.84
N ASN A 132 1.90 -11.02 9.87
CA ASN A 132 1.20 -10.76 11.15
C ASN A 132 1.61 -9.45 11.84
N GLU A 133 2.86 -9.02 11.64
CA GLU A 133 3.40 -7.77 12.20
C GLU A 133 3.36 -6.62 11.20
N CYS A 134 2.64 -6.78 10.08
CA CYS A 134 2.34 -5.69 9.18
C CYS A 134 1.03 -5.03 9.56
N ARG A 135 0.98 -3.70 9.48
CA ARG A 135 -0.21 -2.91 9.85
C ARG A 135 -0.49 -1.84 8.82
N PHE A 136 -1.76 -1.68 8.54
CA PHE A 136 -2.27 -0.63 7.66
C PHE A 136 -3.41 0.09 8.37
N ALA A 137 -3.34 1.40 8.43
CA ALA A 137 -4.38 2.22 9.05
C ALA A 137 -4.86 3.34 8.12
N VAL A 138 -6.15 3.67 8.21
CA VAL A 138 -6.78 4.79 7.50
C VAL A 138 -7.63 5.59 8.49
N TYR A 139 -7.49 6.90 8.52
CA TYR A 139 -8.31 7.78 9.34
C TYR A 139 -9.70 7.95 8.73
N PRO A 140 -10.81 7.97 9.52
CA PRO A 140 -10.85 7.67 10.95
C PRO A 140 -11.14 6.18 11.26
N THR A 141 -11.13 5.30 10.27
CA THR A 141 -11.47 3.87 10.42
C THR A 141 -10.50 3.12 11.37
N GLY A 142 -9.22 3.54 11.44
CA GLY A 142 -8.19 2.87 12.22
C GLY A 142 -7.51 1.73 11.45
N LEU A 143 -7.15 0.66 12.13
CA LEU A 143 -6.46 -0.49 11.54
C LEU A 143 -7.38 -1.27 10.61
N ILE A 144 -6.90 -1.54 9.39
CA ILE A 144 -7.61 -2.36 8.41
C ILE A 144 -7.26 -3.83 8.68
N PRO A 145 -8.26 -4.70 8.85
CA PRO A 145 -8.05 -6.11 9.14
C PRO A 145 -7.73 -6.91 7.87
N TYR A 146 -6.65 -6.53 7.17
CA TYR A 146 -6.23 -7.21 5.95
C TYR A 146 -5.91 -8.68 6.18
N ARG A 147 -6.31 -9.50 5.23
CA ARG A 147 -5.79 -10.84 4.99
C ARG A 147 -5.18 -10.89 3.59
N ALA A 148 -4.31 -11.85 3.35
CA ALA A 148 -3.80 -12.10 2.00
C ALA A 148 -4.95 -12.40 1.03
N GLY A 149 -4.97 -11.73 -0.12
CA GLY A 149 -6.03 -11.79 -1.12
C GLY A 149 -7.17 -10.79 -0.94
N ASP A 150 -7.26 -10.08 0.19
CA ASP A 150 -8.29 -9.07 0.40
C ASP A 150 -8.01 -7.81 -0.44
N VAL A 151 -9.07 -7.29 -1.07
CA VAL A 151 -9.10 -5.99 -1.73
C VAL A 151 -9.98 -5.05 -0.92
N TYR A 152 -9.42 -3.89 -0.57
CA TYR A 152 -10.16 -2.81 0.07
C TYR A 152 -10.22 -1.58 -0.83
N LYS A 153 -11.40 -0.92 -0.87
CA LYS A 153 -11.54 0.43 -1.39
C LYS A 153 -11.17 1.40 -0.26
N LEU A 154 -10.15 2.20 -0.46
CA LEU A 154 -9.57 3.09 0.54
C LEU A 154 -9.76 4.55 0.15
N ARG A 155 -10.19 5.37 1.11
CA ARG A 155 -10.29 6.82 0.97
C ARG A 155 -8.93 7.45 1.26
N VAL A 156 -8.13 7.62 0.22
CA VAL A 156 -6.73 8.06 0.35
C VAL A 156 -6.54 9.57 0.45
N GLU A 157 -7.61 10.36 0.29
CA GLU A 157 -7.61 11.77 0.69
C GLU A 157 -7.55 11.93 2.22
N ASN A 158 -7.90 10.87 2.99
CA ASN A 158 -7.72 10.80 4.42
C ASN A 158 -6.31 10.32 4.78
N PHE A 159 -5.84 10.67 5.98
CA PHE A 159 -4.57 10.18 6.46
C PHE A 159 -4.55 8.66 6.50
N HIS A 160 -3.49 8.09 5.94
CA HIS A 160 -3.25 6.65 5.99
C HIS A 160 -1.76 6.35 6.14
N SER A 161 -1.48 5.20 6.69
CA SER A 161 -0.12 4.77 7.05
C SER A 161 0.03 3.26 7.00
N VAL A 162 1.25 2.82 6.72
CA VAL A 162 1.61 1.39 6.69
C VAL A 162 2.93 1.20 7.39
N ILE A 163 3.06 0.12 8.14
CA ILE A 163 4.34 -0.34 8.67
C ILE A 163 4.49 -1.84 8.47
N ASN A 164 5.67 -2.27 8.10
CA ASN A 164 6.05 -3.67 8.01
C ASN A 164 7.08 -3.98 9.11
N GLU A 165 6.60 -4.44 10.27
CA GLU A 165 7.46 -4.85 11.39
C GLU A 165 7.85 -6.33 11.33
N SER A 166 7.39 -7.05 10.29
CA SER A 166 7.74 -8.46 10.07
C SER A 166 9.15 -8.63 9.51
N ASP A 167 9.60 -9.85 9.42
CA ASP A 167 10.86 -10.26 8.81
C ASP A 167 10.75 -10.57 7.31
N THR A 168 9.55 -10.41 6.72
CA THR A 168 9.28 -10.72 5.32
C THR A 168 8.82 -9.49 4.53
N ASP A 169 9.07 -9.48 3.23
CA ASP A 169 8.59 -8.44 2.33
C ASP A 169 7.07 -8.46 2.25
N ARG A 170 6.45 -7.27 2.32
CA ARG A 170 5.02 -7.10 2.08
C ARG A 170 4.78 -6.67 0.64
N TYR A 171 3.92 -7.39 -0.06
CA TYR A 171 3.51 -7.10 -1.43
C TYR A 171 2.03 -6.69 -1.50
N HIS A 172 1.74 -5.67 -2.28
CA HIS A 172 0.37 -5.23 -2.55
C HIS A 172 0.25 -4.61 -3.93
N ILE A 173 -0.98 -4.60 -4.47
CA ILE A 173 -1.32 -3.95 -5.73
C ILE A 173 -2.19 -2.74 -5.42
N MET A 174 -1.75 -1.56 -5.85
CA MET A 174 -2.57 -0.35 -5.86
C MET A 174 -3.26 -0.25 -7.21
N MET A 175 -4.58 -0.06 -7.21
CA MET A 175 -5.40 -0.01 -8.41
C MET A 175 -6.27 1.25 -8.38
N ARG A 176 -6.22 2.04 -9.44
CA ARG A 176 -6.99 3.27 -9.58
C ARG A 176 -8.23 3.04 -10.43
N THR A 177 -9.29 3.77 -10.14
CA THR A 177 -10.54 3.73 -10.90
C THR A 177 -10.60 4.88 -11.90
N LYS A 178 -11.54 4.80 -12.86
CA LYS A 178 -11.85 5.93 -13.77
C LYS A 178 -12.32 7.16 -13.00
N GLU A 179 -13.07 6.98 -11.91
CA GLU A 179 -13.52 8.08 -11.04
C GLU A 179 -12.34 8.85 -10.43
N THR A 180 -11.31 8.14 -9.99
CA THR A 180 -10.07 8.75 -9.49
C THR A 180 -9.40 9.61 -10.56
N MET A 181 -9.41 9.16 -11.83
CA MET A 181 -8.80 9.87 -12.96
C MET A 181 -9.64 11.07 -13.42
N GLN A 182 -10.95 11.03 -13.29
CA GLN A 182 -11.84 12.15 -13.60
C GLN A 182 -11.58 13.35 -12.69
N SER A 183 -11.24 13.11 -11.42
CA SER A 183 -10.87 14.15 -10.47
C SER A 183 -9.59 14.91 -10.87
N TRP A 184 -8.80 14.37 -11.79
CA TRP A 184 -7.56 14.99 -12.27
C TRP A 184 -7.76 15.96 -13.45
N GLY A 185 -8.99 16.12 -13.95
CA GLY A 185 -9.27 16.96 -15.12
C GLY A 185 -8.54 16.51 -16.40
N ARG A 186 -8.20 15.23 -16.47
CA ARG A 186 -7.52 14.59 -17.60
C ARG A 186 -8.40 13.50 -18.19
N LEU A 187 -9.39 13.88 -18.92
CA LEU A 187 -10.01 13.14 -20.00
C LEU A 187 -10.16 14.06 -21.18
#